data_402182bf582431cdcc49c8a9534a9db9
#
_entry.id   402182bf582431cdcc49c8a9534a9db9
#
_cell.length_a   1.000
_cell.length_b   1.000
_cell.length_c   1.000
_cell.angle_alpha   90.00
_cell.angle_beta   90.00
_cell.angle_gamma   90.00
#
_symmetry.space_group_name_H-M   'P 1'
#
loop_
_entity.id
_entity.type
_entity.pdbx_description
1 polymer ?
#
loop_
_entity_poly.entity_id
_entity_poly.type
_entity_poly.pdbx_seq_one_letter_code
_entity_poly.pdbx_strand_id
1 'polypeptide(L)'
;MSRQEVYRDMEETLGLLPSFFKTVPDSTLEQDWQVFKNIQLAEGVVPNKYKELVGLGISAVAKCHYCVLYHTEVAKLFGATDDEIHEVLRYAGNSALWSAWLNGNQTDYEEFKDELRRIGEHLKAKAEKAEVEDVAI
;
A
#
# COMPACT_ATOMS: atom_id res chain seq x y z
N MET A 1 22.83 18.32 5.06
CA MET A 1 22.40 18.90 6.36
C MET A 1 23.16 18.20 7.48
N SER A 2 23.47 18.92 8.56
CA SER A 2 23.97 18.28 9.80
C SER A 2 22.85 17.44 10.45
N ARG A 3 23.21 16.48 11.32
CA ARG A 3 22.23 15.67 12.06
C ARG A 3 21.22 16.53 12.82
N GLN A 4 21.66 17.62 13.45
CA GLN A 4 20.80 18.54 14.19
C GLN A 4 19.81 19.27 13.30
N GLU A 5 20.21 19.66 12.10
CA GLU A 5 19.30 20.29 11.13
C GLU A 5 18.24 19.31 10.64
N VAL A 6 18.62 18.04 10.38
CA VAL A 6 17.66 16.99 10.01
C VAL A 6 16.68 16.70 11.15
N TYR A 7 17.16 16.62 12.39
CA TYR A 7 16.30 16.41 13.55
C TYR A 7 15.30 17.55 13.77
N ARG A 8 15.73 18.79 13.57
CA ARG A 8 14.84 19.96 13.65
C ARG A 8 13.76 19.89 12.58
N ASP A 9 14.11 19.56 11.35
CA ASP A 9 13.14 19.39 10.25
C ASP A 9 12.14 18.26 10.55
N MET A 10 12.57 17.17 11.19
CA MET A 10 11.67 16.12 11.67
C MET A 10 10.69 16.63 12.73
N GLU A 11 11.21 17.35 13.74
CA GLU A 11 10.39 17.92 14.82
C GLU A 11 9.39 18.95 14.30
N GLU A 12 9.79 19.79 13.37
CA GLU A 12 8.90 20.76 12.70
C GLU A 12 7.82 20.05 11.85
N THR A 13 8.17 18.95 11.19
CA THR A 13 7.26 18.21 10.30
C THR A 13 6.29 17.31 11.07
N LEU A 14 6.78 16.59 12.09
CA LEU A 14 6.04 15.52 12.79
C LEU A 14 5.59 15.90 14.20
N GLY A 15 6.04 17.05 14.72
CA GLY A 15 5.79 17.48 16.09
C GLY A 15 6.68 16.80 17.13
N LEU A 16 7.52 15.84 16.73
CA LEU A 16 8.50 15.16 17.58
C LEU A 16 9.60 14.52 16.73
N LEU A 17 10.73 14.18 17.38
CA LEU A 17 11.78 13.36 16.77
C LEU A 17 11.51 11.88 17.04
N PRO A 18 11.12 11.07 16.03
CA PRO A 18 10.89 9.64 16.23
C PRO A 18 12.16 8.91 16.67
N SER A 19 12.03 8.07 17.70
CA SER A 19 13.20 7.44 18.34
C SER A 19 14.02 6.56 17.39
N PHE A 20 13.35 5.91 16.42
CA PHE A 20 14.03 5.03 15.47
C PHE A 20 14.99 5.80 14.53
N PHE A 21 14.73 7.08 14.22
CA PHE A 21 15.64 7.88 13.43
C PHE A 21 16.97 8.19 14.16
N LYS A 22 16.97 8.11 15.50
CA LYS A 22 18.19 8.36 16.29
C LYS A 22 19.28 7.30 16.04
N THR A 23 18.90 6.12 15.56
CA THR A 23 19.83 5.02 15.28
C THR A 23 20.29 4.98 13.82
N VAL A 24 19.74 5.83 12.95
CA VAL A 24 20.16 5.93 11.55
C VAL A 24 21.55 6.58 11.47
N PRO A 25 22.50 5.99 10.70
CA PRO A 25 23.83 6.57 10.53
C PRO A 25 23.80 7.98 9.90
N ASP A 26 24.76 8.84 10.30
CA ASP A 26 24.89 10.19 9.74
C ASP A 26 25.03 10.21 8.22
N SER A 27 25.67 9.18 7.67
CA SER A 27 25.93 9.07 6.23
C SER A 27 24.67 8.90 5.38
N THR A 28 23.57 8.45 5.96
CA THR A 28 22.31 8.20 5.23
C THR A 28 21.11 8.98 5.78
N LEU A 29 21.23 9.53 6.99
CA LEU A 29 20.12 10.14 7.74
C LEU A 29 19.35 11.19 6.94
N GLU A 30 20.05 12.12 6.29
CA GLU A 30 19.40 13.15 5.50
C GLU A 30 18.64 12.56 4.32
N GLN A 31 19.25 11.60 3.60
CA GLN A 31 18.66 10.95 2.45
C GLN A 31 17.45 10.12 2.88
N ASP A 32 17.55 9.32 3.93
CA ASP A 32 16.47 8.48 4.45
C ASP A 32 15.27 9.34 4.90
N TRP A 33 15.54 10.48 5.54
CA TRP A 33 14.50 11.42 5.91
C TRP A 33 13.81 12.07 4.70
N GLN A 34 14.55 12.48 3.68
CA GLN A 34 13.95 13.02 2.45
C GLN A 34 13.09 11.96 1.73
N VAL A 35 13.56 10.72 1.65
CA VAL A 35 12.79 9.62 1.08
C VAL A 35 11.50 9.39 1.89
N PHE A 36 11.58 9.38 3.22
CA PHE A 36 10.41 9.24 4.09
C PHE A 36 9.39 10.36 3.84
N LYS A 37 9.80 11.62 3.83
CA LYS A 37 8.91 12.75 3.52
C LYS A 37 8.24 12.61 2.16
N ASN A 38 9.00 12.28 1.14
CA ASN A 38 8.50 12.25 -0.24
C ASN A 38 7.58 11.05 -0.52
N ILE A 39 7.80 9.92 0.15
CA ILE A 39 7.01 8.70 -0.10
C ILE A 39 5.87 8.56 0.90
N GLN A 40 6.13 8.78 2.19
CA GLN A 40 5.15 8.52 3.24
C GLN A 40 4.23 9.71 3.52
N LEU A 41 4.74 10.94 3.43
CA LEU A 41 3.98 12.11 3.86
C LEU A 41 3.43 12.94 2.71
N ALA A 42 4.17 13.07 1.62
CA ALA A 42 3.78 13.93 0.51
C ALA A 42 2.55 13.38 -0.24
N GLU A 43 1.69 14.28 -0.70
CA GLU A 43 0.65 13.97 -1.67
C GLU A 43 1.27 13.46 -2.97
N GLY A 44 0.59 12.53 -3.64
CA GLY A 44 1.01 11.94 -4.91
C GLY A 44 -0.18 11.64 -5.81
N VAL A 45 0.07 10.95 -6.92
CA VAL A 45 -1.00 10.49 -7.84
C VAL A 45 -1.97 9.56 -7.12
N VAL A 46 -1.46 8.71 -6.21
CA VAL A 46 -2.30 7.90 -5.32
C VAL A 46 -2.55 8.70 -4.05
N PRO A 47 -3.81 9.00 -3.69
CA PRO A 47 -4.13 9.69 -2.44
C PRO A 47 -3.58 8.97 -1.20
N ASN A 48 -3.16 9.73 -0.19
CA ASN A 48 -2.48 9.19 0.99
C ASN A 48 -3.29 8.11 1.71
N LYS A 49 -4.61 8.24 1.83
CA LYS A 49 -5.47 7.18 2.36
C LYS A 49 -5.21 5.82 1.72
N TYR A 50 -5.15 5.77 0.40
CA TYR A 50 -4.94 4.51 -0.33
C TYR A 50 -3.49 4.02 -0.25
N LYS A 51 -2.51 4.92 -0.20
CA LYS A 51 -1.11 4.53 0.09
C LYS A 51 -0.99 3.84 1.43
N GLU A 52 -1.63 4.37 2.46
CA GLU A 52 -1.62 3.79 3.80
C GLU A 52 -2.36 2.44 3.86
N LEU A 53 -3.48 2.30 3.17
CA LEU A 53 -4.19 1.02 3.06
C LEU A 53 -3.36 -0.04 2.31
N VAL A 54 -2.63 0.34 1.27
CA VAL A 54 -1.66 -0.55 0.60
C VAL A 54 -0.53 -0.94 1.55
N GLY A 55 0.05 0.03 2.26
CA GLY A 55 1.09 -0.20 3.26
C GLY A 55 0.62 -1.14 4.36
N LEU A 56 -0.62 -1.01 4.83
CA LEU A 56 -1.24 -1.90 5.81
C LEU A 56 -1.31 -3.35 5.28
N GLY A 57 -1.79 -3.54 4.05
CA GLY A 57 -1.89 -4.86 3.44
C GLY A 57 -0.52 -5.54 3.31
N ILE A 58 0.49 -4.81 2.82
CA ILE A 58 1.88 -5.28 2.72
C ILE A 58 2.42 -5.67 4.11
N SER A 59 2.21 -4.81 5.10
CA SER A 59 2.73 -4.99 6.46
C SER A 59 2.11 -6.18 7.16
N ALA A 60 0.82 -6.43 6.96
CA ALA A 60 0.11 -7.57 7.51
C ALA A 60 0.67 -8.90 6.97
N VAL A 61 0.89 -8.99 5.65
CA VAL A 61 1.49 -10.18 5.02
C VAL A 61 2.96 -10.36 5.42
N ALA A 62 3.71 -9.26 5.53
CA ALA A 62 5.10 -9.27 5.99
C ALA A 62 5.24 -9.51 7.51
N LYS A 63 4.14 -9.54 8.27
CA LYS A 63 4.09 -9.73 9.74
C LYS A 63 4.89 -8.66 10.51
N CYS A 64 4.89 -7.43 10.01
CA CYS A 64 5.53 -6.29 10.66
C CYS A 64 4.52 -5.56 11.55
N HIS A 65 4.50 -5.87 12.85
CA HIS A 65 3.54 -5.25 13.76
C HIS A 65 3.74 -3.74 13.97
N TYR A 66 4.98 -3.24 13.84
CA TYR A 66 5.26 -1.79 13.86
C TYR A 66 4.61 -1.08 12.66
N CYS A 67 4.78 -1.67 11.48
CA CYS A 67 4.24 -1.11 10.24
C CYS A 67 2.71 -1.22 10.19
N VAL A 68 2.13 -2.32 10.71
CA VAL A 68 0.67 -2.46 10.84
C VAL A 68 0.10 -1.35 11.71
N LEU A 69 0.70 -1.09 12.89
CA LEU A 69 0.27 0.01 13.75
C LEU A 69 0.38 1.36 13.04
N TYR A 70 1.53 1.66 12.45
CA TYR A 70 1.76 2.91 11.72
C TYR A 70 0.71 3.13 10.63
N HIS A 71 0.59 2.20 9.70
CA HIS A 71 -0.32 2.35 8.56
C HIS A 71 -1.79 2.37 8.97
N THR A 72 -2.19 1.64 10.02
CA THR A 72 -3.56 1.70 10.55
C THR A 72 -3.89 3.09 11.09
N GLU A 73 -3.03 3.65 11.94
CA GLU A 73 -3.27 4.95 12.55
C GLU A 73 -3.22 6.07 11.50
N VAL A 74 -2.24 6.03 10.58
CA VAL A 74 -2.11 7.07 9.55
C VAL A 74 -3.23 6.95 8.49
N ALA A 75 -3.68 5.74 8.14
CA ALA A 75 -4.85 5.57 7.28
C ALA A 75 -6.11 6.22 7.90
N LYS A 76 -6.32 6.05 9.22
CA LYS A 76 -7.43 6.71 9.93
C LYS A 76 -7.32 8.23 9.93
N LEU A 77 -6.11 8.78 10.05
CA LEU A 77 -5.88 10.23 9.92
C LEU A 77 -6.29 10.75 8.54
N PHE A 78 -6.13 9.94 7.49
CA PHE A 78 -6.57 10.24 6.13
C PHE A 78 -8.01 9.78 5.83
N GLY A 79 -8.80 9.47 6.85
CA GLY A 79 -10.23 9.20 6.75
C GLY A 79 -10.59 7.78 6.34
N ALA A 80 -9.69 6.80 6.51
CA ALA A 80 -10.06 5.39 6.36
C ALA A 80 -11.00 4.95 7.48
N THR A 81 -12.06 4.25 7.12
CA THR A 81 -13.00 3.64 8.05
C THR A 81 -12.47 2.29 8.58
N ASP A 82 -13.00 1.82 9.70
CA ASP A 82 -12.69 0.48 10.21
C ASP A 82 -13.09 -0.62 9.21
N ASP A 83 -14.18 -0.42 8.48
CA ASP A 83 -14.63 -1.36 7.43
C ASP A 83 -13.63 -1.44 6.28
N GLU A 84 -13.13 -0.30 5.78
CA GLU A 84 -12.08 -0.27 4.75
C GLU A 84 -10.79 -0.96 5.23
N ILE A 85 -10.41 -0.76 6.48
CA ILE A 85 -9.24 -1.41 7.10
C ILE A 85 -9.44 -2.94 7.14
N HIS A 86 -10.60 -3.41 7.60
CA HIS A 86 -10.91 -4.83 7.66
C HIS A 86 -10.98 -5.47 6.27
N GLU A 87 -11.55 -4.78 5.29
CA GLU A 87 -11.61 -5.26 3.91
C GLU A 87 -10.22 -5.40 3.29
N VAL A 88 -9.35 -4.41 3.46
CA VAL A 88 -7.96 -4.47 2.98
C VAL A 88 -7.18 -5.62 3.61
N LEU A 89 -7.32 -5.85 4.93
CA LEU A 89 -6.66 -6.96 5.60
C LEU A 89 -7.16 -8.32 5.07
N ARG A 90 -8.46 -8.46 4.83
CA ARG A 90 -9.03 -9.66 4.23
C ARG A 90 -8.52 -9.87 2.79
N TYR A 91 -8.48 -8.79 2.00
CA TYR A 91 -7.95 -8.82 0.63
C TYR A 91 -6.47 -9.22 0.60
N ALA A 92 -5.65 -8.64 1.48
CA ALA A 92 -4.23 -8.97 1.60
C ALA A 92 -4.01 -10.46 1.94
N GLY A 93 -4.79 -10.99 2.89
CA GLY A 93 -4.77 -12.41 3.25
C GLY A 93 -5.16 -13.32 2.08
N ASN A 94 -6.20 -12.96 1.35
CA ASN A 94 -6.63 -13.70 0.15
C ASN A 94 -5.56 -13.67 -0.96
N SER A 95 -4.93 -12.51 -1.19
CA SER A 95 -3.84 -12.39 -2.18
C SER A 95 -2.65 -13.27 -1.80
N ALA A 96 -2.28 -13.30 -0.52
CA ALA A 96 -1.21 -14.17 -0.02
C ALA A 96 -1.54 -15.66 -0.18
N LEU A 97 -2.80 -16.05 0.03
CA LEU A 97 -3.28 -17.42 -0.20
C LEU A 97 -3.06 -17.84 -1.65
N TRP A 98 -3.51 -17.03 -2.60
CA TRP A 98 -3.35 -17.33 -4.03
C TRP A 98 -1.89 -17.34 -4.45
N SER A 99 -1.06 -16.45 -3.90
CA SER A 99 0.39 -16.48 -4.12
C SER A 99 0.99 -17.82 -3.67
N ALA A 100 0.65 -18.28 -2.48
CA ALA A 100 1.13 -19.58 -1.97
C ALA A 100 0.61 -20.75 -2.82
N TRP A 101 -0.66 -20.72 -3.22
CA TRP A 101 -1.27 -21.79 -4.02
C TRP A 101 -0.65 -21.91 -5.41
N LEU A 102 -0.58 -20.80 -6.15
CA LEU A 102 -0.05 -20.80 -7.52
C LEU A 102 1.43 -21.18 -7.56
N ASN A 103 2.23 -20.63 -6.64
CA ASN A 103 3.65 -20.97 -6.56
C ASN A 103 3.88 -22.40 -6.06
N GLY A 104 3.12 -22.84 -5.06
CA GLY A 104 3.25 -24.19 -4.50
C GLY A 104 2.87 -25.29 -5.49
N ASN A 105 1.88 -25.04 -6.34
CA ASN A 105 1.47 -25.94 -7.41
C ASN A 105 2.31 -25.80 -8.69
N GLN A 106 3.25 -24.86 -8.74
CA GLN A 106 4.06 -24.59 -9.93
C GLN A 106 3.19 -24.38 -11.19
N THR A 107 2.09 -23.61 -11.02
CA THR A 107 1.14 -23.29 -12.11
C THR A 107 1.89 -22.72 -13.31
N ASP A 108 1.60 -23.22 -14.52
CA ASP A 108 2.26 -22.75 -15.73
C ASP A 108 1.99 -21.26 -15.95
N TYR A 109 3.04 -20.48 -16.06
CA TYR A 109 2.96 -19.03 -16.12
C TYR A 109 2.40 -18.54 -17.46
N GLU A 110 2.71 -19.19 -18.57
CA GLU A 110 2.23 -18.79 -19.89
C GLU A 110 0.75 -19.15 -20.08
N GLU A 111 0.33 -20.31 -19.56
CA GLU A 111 -1.09 -20.69 -19.52
C GLU A 111 -1.88 -19.70 -18.66
N PHE A 112 -1.41 -19.42 -17.44
CA PHE A 112 -2.04 -18.45 -16.54
C PHE A 112 -2.17 -17.06 -17.17
N LYS A 113 -1.15 -16.60 -17.89
CA LYS A 113 -1.15 -15.32 -18.60
C LYS A 113 -2.21 -15.28 -19.73
N ASP A 114 -2.33 -16.36 -20.52
CA ASP A 114 -3.35 -16.46 -21.56
C ASP A 114 -4.77 -16.50 -20.96
N GLU A 115 -4.97 -17.25 -19.89
CA GLU A 115 -6.24 -17.29 -19.16
C GLU A 115 -6.66 -15.92 -18.65
N LEU A 116 -5.75 -15.15 -18.04
CA LEU A 116 -6.03 -13.78 -17.59
C LEU A 116 -6.44 -12.86 -18.74
N ARG A 117 -5.78 -12.96 -19.89
CA ARG A 117 -6.15 -12.20 -21.08
C ARG A 117 -7.59 -12.53 -21.51
N ARG A 118 -7.94 -13.81 -21.61
CA ARG A 118 -9.29 -14.30 -22.00
C ARG A 118 -10.37 -13.90 -20.98
N ILE A 119 -10.06 -13.98 -19.69
CA ILE A 119 -10.94 -13.49 -18.61
C ILE A 119 -11.19 -11.99 -18.77
N GLY A 120 -10.14 -11.19 -19.01
CA GLY A 120 -10.27 -9.76 -19.23
C GLY A 120 -11.13 -9.41 -20.44
N GLU A 121 -10.96 -10.11 -21.56
CA GLU A 121 -11.79 -9.95 -22.77
C GLU A 121 -13.26 -10.29 -22.48
N HIS A 122 -13.53 -11.38 -21.77
CA HIS A 122 -14.88 -11.78 -21.38
C HIS A 122 -15.56 -10.74 -20.48
N LEU A 123 -14.86 -10.26 -19.44
CA LEU A 123 -15.40 -9.28 -18.52
C LEU A 123 -15.68 -7.94 -19.20
N LYS A 124 -14.80 -7.51 -20.11
CA LYS A 124 -15.01 -6.31 -20.93
C LYS A 124 -16.25 -6.42 -21.81
N ALA A 125 -16.39 -7.51 -22.55
CA ALA A 125 -17.57 -7.75 -23.39
C ALA A 125 -18.88 -7.82 -22.57
N LYS A 126 -18.82 -8.36 -21.36
CA LYS A 126 -19.98 -8.41 -20.45
C LYS A 126 -20.36 -7.01 -19.95
N ALA A 127 -19.39 -6.16 -19.60
CA ALA A 127 -19.65 -4.78 -19.20
C ALA A 127 -20.26 -3.95 -20.33
N GLU A 128 -19.71 -4.05 -21.53
CA GLU A 128 -20.25 -3.36 -22.73
C GLU A 128 -21.71 -3.74 -23.03
N LYS A 129 -22.10 -5.01 -22.84
CA LYS A 129 -23.49 -5.45 -23.02
C LYS A 129 -24.41 -4.88 -21.94
N ALA A 130 -23.98 -4.84 -20.68
CA ALA A 130 -24.77 -4.29 -19.59
C ALA A 130 -25.03 -2.78 -19.79
N GLU A 131 -24.03 -2.01 -20.24
CA GLU A 131 -24.19 -0.58 -20.54
C GLU A 131 -25.20 -0.35 -21.70
N VAL A 132 -25.24 -1.21 -22.69
CA VAL A 132 -26.21 -1.11 -23.81
C VAL A 132 -27.63 -1.45 -23.34
N GLU A 133 -27.81 -2.40 -22.45
CA GLU A 133 -29.11 -2.77 -21.88
C GLU A 133 -29.68 -1.66 -20.98
N ASP A 134 -28.83 -1.00 -20.17
CA ASP A 134 -29.25 0.13 -19.31
C ASP A 134 -29.61 1.41 -20.09
N VAL A 135 -29.11 1.59 -21.30
CA VAL A 135 -29.43 2.74 -22.17
C VAL A 135 -30.71 2.49 -22.99
N ALA A 136 -31.19 1.25 -23.09
CA ALA A 136 -32.36 0.87 -23.89
C ALA A 136 -33.71 0.95 -23.13
N ILE A 137 -33.70 1.42 -21.87
CA ILE A 137 -34.88 1.66 -21.03
C ILE A 137 -35.14 3.16 -20.93
#